data_1d1c889a4a35f2d3e409f07b069149e7
#
_entry.id   1d1c889a4a35f2d3e409f07b069149e7
#
_cell.length_a   1.000
_cell.length_b   1.000
_cell.length_c   1.000
_cell.angle_alpha   90.00
_cell.angle_beta   90.00
_cell.angle_gamma   90.00
#
_symmetry.space_group_name_H-M   'P 1'
#
loop_
_entity.id
_entity.type
_entity.pdbx_description
1 polymer ?
#
loop_
_entity_poly.entity_id
_entity_poly.type
_entity_poly.pdbx_seq_one_letter_code
_entity_poly.pdbx_strand_id
1 'polypeptide(L)'
;MEHDCRIRLKDTNYKEYSNYSLLGEYSYEACAKIYIQYCEYKQFGDMIPLFKEEFCADIAERIGYYDKDNHLCAFTVSFLFPSANSAYATYFAWDYKNPKLSMGNIANKSEIARYKRLGYEYYYLGPAMPYKQKLKGYEIADVSNSYKFVNNRITWH
;
A
#
# COMPACT_ATOMS: atom_id res chain seq x y z
N MET A 1 -3.33 -14.66 16.99
CA MET A 1 -2.21 -13.68 16.97
C MET A 1 -1.89 -13.31 15.53
N GLU A 2 -1.88 -12.03 15.24
CA GLU A 2 -1.53 -11.55 13.91
C GLU A 2 -0.01 -11.52 13.75
N HIS A 3 0.44 -11.95 12.57
CA HIS A 3 1.84 -11.84 12.16
C HIS A 3 1.95 -10.76 11.10
N ASP A 4 3.07 -10.06 11.09
CA ASP A 4 3.35 -9.08 10.04
C ASP A 4 4.05 -9.74 8.86
N CYS A 5 3.89 -9.14 7.68
CA CYS A 5 4.50 -9.68 6.47
C CYS A 5 5.15 -8.57 5.64
N ARG A 6 6.05 -8.99 4.76
CA ARG A 6 6.73 -8.09 3.83
C ARG A 6 7.07 -8.84 2.55
N ILE A 7 7.43 -8.08 1.53
CA ILE A 7 7.89 -8.61 0.25
C ILE A 7 9.38 -8.32 0.11
N ARG A 8 10.17 -9.36 -0.17
CA ARG A 8 11.56 -9.22 -0.58
C ARG A 8 11.55 -8.88 -2.06
N LEU A 9 11.82 -7.63 -2.39
CA LEU A 9 11.58 -7.11 -3.73
C LEU A 9 12.45 -7.75 -4.81
N LYS A 10 13.67 -8.14 -4.49
CA LYS A 10 14.56 -8.79 -5.47
C LYS A 10 14.01 -10.12 -6.01
N ASP A 11 13.12 -10.76 -5.27
CA ASP A 11 12.55 -12.07 -5.64
C ASP A 11 11.25 -11.92 -6.45
N THR A 12 10.95 -10.72 -6.94
CA THR A 12 9.72 -10.42 -7.67
C THR A 12 10.01 -10.05 -9.12
N ASN A 13 8.99 -10.19 -9.96
CA ASN A 13 9.08 -9.83 -11.39
C ASN A 13 7.78 -9.23 -11.92
N TYR A 14 7.02 -8.57 -11.05
CA TYR A 14 5.77 -7.90 -11.45
C TYR A 14 6.06 -6.68 -12.30
N LYS A 15 5.02 -6.19 -12.98
CA LYS A 15 5.07 -4.96 -13.79
C LYS A 15 4.25 -3.87 -13.15
N GLU A 16 4.69 -2.63 -13.32
CA GLU A 16 3.93 -1.47 -12.88
C GLU A 16 2.67 -1.31 -13.74
N TYR A 17 1.56 -0.95 -13.08
CA TYR A 17 0.32 -0.62 -13.80
C TYR A 17 0.53 0.66 -14.61
N SER A 18 0.14 0.63 -15.87
CA SER A 18 0.44 1.74 -16.79
C SER A 18 -0.26 3.05 -16.47
N ASN A 19 -1.42 3.00 -15.79
CA ASN A 19 -2.23 4.20 -15.57
C ASN A 19 -2.28 4.59 -14.11
N TYR A 20 -1.12 4.94 -13.56
CA TYR A 20 -1.01 5.49 -12.21
C TYR A 20 -0.21 6.78 -12.25
N SER A 21 -0.37 7.61 -11.22
CA SER A 21 0.44 8.81 -11.03
C SER A 21 0.68 9.06 -9.54
N LEU A 22 1.71 9.85 -9.25
CA LEU A 22 1.93 10.33 -7.89
C LEU A 22 0.97 11.48 -7.61
N LEU A 23 0.36 11.47 -6.42
CA LEU A 23 -0.60 12.48 -6.00
C LEU A 23 0.04 13.47 -5.03
N GLY A 24 -0.40 14.73 -5.11
CA GLY A 24 -0.04 15.74 -4.13
C GLY A 24 -1.00 15.73 -2.92
N GLU A 25 -0.66 16.52 -1.92
CA GLU A 25 -1.47 16.67 -0.71
C GLU A 25 -2.88 17.19 -1.01
N TYR A 26 -3.03 17.98 -2.09
CA TYR A 26 -4.32 18.52 -2.52
C TYR A 26 -5.33 17.43 -2.91
N SER A 27 -4.88 16.21 -3.11
CA SER A 27 -5.75 15.08 -3.47
C SER A 27 -6.45 14.45 -2.27
N TYR A 28 -6.21 14.95 -1.06
CA TYR A 28 -6.75 14.35 0.17
C TYR A 28 -8.26 14.16 0.11
N GLU A 29 -9.01 15.18 -0.29
CA GLU A 29 -10.48 15.11 -0.29
C GLU A 29 -11.00 14.03 -1.26
N ALA A 30 -10.41 13.94 -2.45
CA ALA A 30 -10.79 12.92 -3.43
C ALA A 30 -10.49 11.52 -2.90
N CYS A 31 -9.32 11.33 -2.27
CA CYS A 31 -8.93 10.06 -1.70
C CYS A 31 -9.80 9.68 -0.48
N ALA A 32 -10.14 10.65 0.36
CA ALA A 32 -11.02 10.43 1.52
C ALA A 32 -12.40 9.91 1.08
N LYS A 33 -12.93 10.43 -0.02
CA LYS A 33 -14.19 9.96 -0.61
C LYS A 33 -14.10 8.49 -1.02
N ILE A 34 -13.05 8.13 -1.72
CA ILE A 34 -12.81 6.74 -2.15
C ILE A 34 -12.67 5.83 -0.92
N TYR A 35 -11.96 6.29 0.10
CA TYR A 35 -11.73 5.54 1.32
C TYR A 35 -13.03 5.24 2.07
N ILE A 36 -13.92 6.23 2.18
CA ILE A 36 -15.23 6.05 2.82
C ILE A 36 -16.06 5.00 2.06
N GLN A 37 -16.12 5.10 0.73
CA GLN A 37 -16.83 4.14 -0.10
C GLN A 37 -16.27 2.72 0.06
N TYR A 38 -14.95 2.61 0.12
CA TYR A 38 -14.27 1.33 0.32
C TYR A 38 -14.64 0.70 1.66
N CYS A 39 -14.58 1.48 2.74
CA CYS A 39 -14.93 0.99 4.08
C CYS A 39 -16.40 0.56 4.17
N GLU A 40 -17.30 1.32 3.55
CA GLU A 40 -18.71 0.97 3.49
C GLU A 40 -18.94 -0.34 2.73
N TYR A 41 -18.28 -0.50 1.57
CA TYR A 41 -18.38 -1.71 0.78
C TYR A 41 -17.88 -2.94 1.54
N LYS A 42 -16.75 -2.80 2.25
CA LYS A 42 -16.17 -3.89 3.04
C LYS A 42 -16.92 -4.14 4.34
N GLN A 43 -17.85 -3.26 4.72
CA GLN A 43 -18.62 -3.37 5.97
C GLN A 43 -17.71 -3.46 7.20
N PHE A 44 -16.65 -2.66 7.23
CA PHE A 44 -15.80 -2.58 8.41
C PHE A 44 -16.59 -1.97 9.56
N GLY A 45 -16.71 -2.69 10.68
CA GLY A 45 -17.49 -2.27 11.84
C GLY A 45 -16.95 -1.00 12.48
N ASP A 46 -15.65 -0.95 12.67
CA ASP A 46 -14.96 0.23 13.22
C ASP A 46 -14.09 0.84 12.14
N MET A 47 -14.62 1.86 11.46
CA MET A 47 -13.91 2.54 10.40
C MET A 47 -12.84 3.47 11.00
N ILE A 48 -11.57 3.19 10.70
CA ILE A 48 -10.48 4.10 11.00
C ILE A 48 -10.48 5.18 9.92
N PRO A 49 -10.54 6.48 10.26
CA PRO A 49 -10.54 7.52 9.25
C PRO A 49 -9.20 7.58 8.50
N LEU A 50 -9.24 8.12 7.28
CA LEU A 50 -8.02 8.46 6.57
C LEU A 50 -7.44 9.72 7.23
N PHE A 51 -6.42 9.56 8.04
CA PHE A 51 -5.83 10.67 8.78
C PHE A 51 -5.06 11.60 7.85
N LYS A 52 -5.42 12.87 7.87
CA LYS A 52 -4.81 13.87 7.00
C LYS A 52 -3.32 14.05 7.29
N GLU A 53 -2.93 14.00 8.55
CA GLU A 53 -1.52 14.09 8.95
C GLU A 53 -0.67 12.98 8.33
N GLU A 54 -1.20 11.76 8.28
CA GLU A 54 -0.50 10.63 7.68
C GLU A 54 -0.49 10.74 6.15
N PHE A 55 -1.61 11.15 5.56
CA PHE A 55 -1.70 11.35 4.11
C PHE A 55 -0.72 12.42 3.63
N CYS A 56 -0.54 13.47 4.42
CA CYS A 56 0.31 14.63 4.07
C CYS A 56 1.71 14.57 4.68
N ALA A 57 2.08 13.47 5.35
CA ALA A 57 3.38 13.34 5.98
C ALA A 57 4.52 13.43 4.95
N ASP A 58 5.66 13.96 5.37
CA ASP A 58 6.83 14.11 4.49
C ASP A 58 7.32 12.79 3.93
N ILE A 59 7.21 11.70 4.73
CA ILE A 59 7.63 10.36 4.30
C ILE A 59 6.57 9.65 3.44
N ALA A 60 5.39 10.23 3.27
CA ALA A 60 4.31 9.59 2.53
C ALA A 60 4.50 9.73 1.03
N GLU A 61 4.34 8.62 0.32
CA GLU A 61 4.16 8.59 -1.12
C GLU A 61 2.71 8.24 -1.40
N ARG A 62 2.03 9.08 -2.16
CA ARG A 62 0.62 8.92 -2.52
C ARG A 62 0.55 8.52 -3.99
N ILE A 63 -0.04 7.35 -4.25
CA ILE A 63 -0.16 6.83 -5.62
C ILE A 63 -1.64 6.76 -5.96
N GLY A 64 -2.03 7.38 -7.07
CA GLY A 64 -3.37 7.30 -7.61
C GLY A 64 -3.42 6.34 -8.79
N TYR A 65 -4.46 5.50 -8.84
CA TYR A 65 -4.70 4.56 -9.92
C TYR A 65 -5.95 4.98 -10.68
N TYR A 66 -5.86 4.95 -12.00
CA TYR A 66 -6.93 5.44 -12.87
C TYR A 66 -7.48 4.29 -13.70
N ASP A 67 -8.78 4.35 -13.97
CA ASP A 67 -9.43 3.39 -14.87
C ASP A 67 -9.14 3.76 -16.34
N LYS A 68 -9.72 2.99 -17.27
CA LYS A 68 -9.53 3.22 -18.70
C LYS A 68 -10.06 4.56 -19.19
N ASP A 69 -10.98 5.17 -18.43
CA ASP A 69 -11.55 6.48 -18.75
C ASP A 69 -10.84 7.60 -17.99
N ASN A 70 -9.69 7.31 -17.39
CA ASN A 70 -8.85 8.24 -16.63
C ASN A 70 -9.54 8.81 -15.39
N HIS A 71 -10.47 8.06 -14.80
CA HIS A 71 -11.05 8.43 -13.51
C HIS A 71 -10.22 7.83 -12.37
N LEU A 72 -9.93 8.64 -11.36
CA LEU A 72 -9.25 8.15 -10.16
C LEU A 72 -10.16 7.17 -9.45
N CYS A 73 -9.75 5.90 -9.40
CA CYS A 73 -10.59 4.83 -8.85
C CYS A 73 -9.96 4.13 -7.63
N ALA A 74 -8.69 4.38 -7.35
CA ALA A 74 -8.01 3.78 -6.20
C ALA A 74 -6.82 4.64 -5.81
N PHE A 75 -6.36 4.47 -4.58
CA PHE A 75 -5.12 5.12 -4.14
C PHE A 75 -4.43 4.27 -3.08
N THR A 76 -3.13 4.50 -2.96
CA THR A 76 -2.29 3.94 -1.89
C THR A 76 -1.50 5.06 -1.25
N VAL A 77 -1.35 4.99 0.07
CA VAL A 77 -0.37 5.81 0.80
C VAL A 77 0.66 4.85 1.38
N SER A 78 1.91 5.06 1.03
CA SER A 78 3.04 4.29 1.56
C SER A 78 4.02 5.24 2.23
N PHE A 79 4.60 4.80 3.35
CA PHE A 79 5.67 5.53 4.01
C PHE A 79 7.01 5.01 3.50
N LEU A 80 7.89 5.94 3.12
CA LEU A 80 9.19 5.59 2.57
C LEU A 80 10.27 5.79 3.64
N PHE A 81 11.09 4.77 3.81
CA PHE A 81 12.21 4.79 4.77
C PHE A 81 13.52 4.50 4.02
N PRO A 82 14.07 5.51 3.30
CA PRO A 82 15.27 5.28 2.49
C PRO A 82 16.47 4.77 3.29
N SER A 83 16.63 5.22 4.52
CA SER A 83 17.76 4.77 5.38
C SER A 83 17.63 3.30 5.79
N ALA A 84 16.40 2.74 5.77
CA ALA A 84 16.15 1.33 6.00
C ALA A 84 15.94 0.56 4.70
N ASN A 85 16.08 1.23 3.56
CA ASN A 85 15.90 0.68 2.21
C ASN A 85 14.54 -0.03 2.04
N SER A 86 13.50 0.57 2.61
CA SER A 86 12.19 -0.07 2.74
C SER A 86 11.05 0.93 2.54
N ALA A 87 9.91 0.40 2.09
CA ALA A 87 8.63 1.11 2.04
C ALA A 87 7.61 0.33 2.87
N TYR A 88 6.60 1.04 3.39
CA TYR A 88 5.56 0.46 4.23
C TYR A 88 4.19 0.89 3.75
N ALA A 89 3.33 -0.06 3.40
CA ALA A 89 1.97 0.22 2.97
C ALA A 89 1.11 0.64 4.16
N THR A 90 0.58 1.86 4.12
CA THR A 90 -0.21 2.43 5.21
C THR A 90 -1.70 2.40 4.92
N TYR A 91 -2.10 2.88 3.75
CA TYR A 91 -3.50 2.92 3.33
C TYR A 91 -3.63 2.43 1.90
N PHE A 92 -4.73 1.73 1.65
CA PHE A 92 -5.20 1.40 0.31
C PHE A 92 -6.71 1.45 0.31
N ALA A 93 -7.30 1.99 -0.76
CA ALA A 93 -8.74 1.92 -0.99
C ALA A 93 -9.05 2.05 -2.47
N TRP A 94 -10.19 1.49 -2.88
CA TRP A 94 -10.72 1.68 -4.23
C TRP A 94 -12.25 1.72 -4.20
N ASP A 95 -12.86 2.27 -5.24
CA ASP A 95 -14.27 2.64 -5.21
C ASP A 95 -15.25 1.52 -5.61
N TYR A 96 -14.74 0.37 -6.04
CA TYR A 96 -15.54 -0.80 -6.46
C TYR A 96 -16.56 -0.54 -7.57
N LYS A 97 -16.46 0.57 -8.29
CA LYS A 97 -17.40 0.87 -9.38
C LYS A 97 -17.30 -0.13 -10.52
N ASN A 98 -16.14 -0.74 -10.71
CA ASN A 98 -15.94 -1.82 -11.67
C ASN A 98 -15.31 -3.02 -10.98
N PRO A 99 -16.09 -3.93 -10.39
CA PRO A 99 -15.56 -5.04 -9.60
C PRO A 99 -14.65 -5.99 -10.38
N LYS A 100 -14.70 -5.98 -11.70
CA LYS A 100 -13.82 -6.82 -12.52
C LYS A 100 -12.39 -6.34 -12.57
N LEU A 101 -12.11 -5.10 -12.16
CA LEU A 101 -10.76 -4.53 -12.21
C LEU A 101 -9.81 -5.13 -11.18
N SER A 102 -10.30 -5.61 -10.04
CA SER A 102 -9.45 -6.16 -8.96
C SER A 102 -8.31 -5.22 -8.57
N MET A 103 -8.63 -3.97 -8.29
CA MET A 103 -7.62 -2.93 -8.06
C MET A 103 -6.67 -3.23 -6.90
N GLY A 104 -7.12 -3.96 -5.88
CA GLY A 104 -6.24 -4.35 -4.77
C GLY A 104 -5.06 -5.18 -5.24
N ASN A 105 -5.31 -6.15 -6.10
CA ASN A 105 -4.26 -7.00 -6.65
C ASN A 105 -3.35 -6.22 -7.62
N ILE A 106 -3.95 -5.39 -8.48
CA ILE A 106 -3.22 -4.54 -9.43
C ILE A 106 -2.30 -3.58 -8.68
N ALA A 107 -2.82 -2.89 -7.66
CA ALA A 107 -2.06 -1.91 -6.89
C ALA A 107 -0.88 -2.56 -6.17
N ASN A 108 -1.10 -3.69 -5.49
CA ASN A 108 -0.03 -4.40 -4.80
C ASN A 108 1.11 -4.77 -5.74
N LYS A 109 0.79 -5.37 -6.88
CA LYS A 109 1.81 -5.80 -7.84
C LYS A 109 2.54 -4.61 -8.46
N SER A 110 1.80 -3.54 -8.75
CA SER A 110 2.38 -2.30 -9.30
C SER A 110 3.36 -1.66 -8.33
N GLU A 111 2.99 -1.58 -7.06
CA GLU A 111 3.85 -1.00 -6.01
C GLU A 111 5.10 -1.84 -5.78
N ILE A 112 4.95 -3.15 -5.76
CA ILE A 112 6.09 -4.06 -5.66
C ILE A 112 7.08 -3.79 -6.80
N ALA A 113 6.58 -3.71 -8.03
CA ALA A 113 7.42 -3.43 -9.20
C ALA A 113 8.08 -2.05 -9.11
N ARG A 114 7.32 -1.04 -8.68
CA ARG A 114 7.81 0.33 -8.52
C ARG A 114 8.94 0.41 -7.50
N TYR A 115 8.72 -0.13 -6.30
CA TYR A 115 9.72 -0.04 -5.24
C TYR A 115 10.96 -0.88 -5.54
N LYS A 116 10.79 -2.00 -6.25
CA LYS A 116 11.94 -2.75 -6.78
C LYS A 116 12.76 -1.90 -7.74
N ARG A 117 12.09 -1.24 -8.68
CA ARG A 117 12.76 -0.38 -9.68
C ARG A 117 13.50 0.77 -9.02
N LEU A 118 12.94 1.33 -7.94
CA LEU A 118 13.56 2.43 -7.19
C LEU A 118 14.70 1.97 -6.29
N GLY A 119 14.96 0.66 -6.21
CA GLY A 119 16.09 0.12 -5.48
C GLY A 119 15.82 -0.24 -4.03
N TYR A 120 14.57 -0.21 -3.60
CA TYR A 120 14.21 -0.65 -2.25
C TYR A 120 14.38 -2.16 -2.12
N GLU A 121 14.69 -2.61 -0.89
CA GLU A 121 14.89 -4.02 -0.59
C GLU A 121 13.60 -4.71 -0.17
N TYR A 122 12.80 -4.03 0.66
CA TYR A 122 11.57 -4.59 1.22
C TYR A 122 10.38 -3.65 1.07
N TYR A 123 9.20 -4.27 0.89
CA TYR A 123 7.92 -3.58 0.96
C TYR A 123 7.07 -4.26 2.03
N TYR A 124 6.83 -3.56 3.14
CA TYR A 124 6.07 -4.07 4.28
C TYR A 124 4.58 -3.90 4.01
N LEU A 125 3.81 -4.97 4.22
CA LEU A 125 2.38 -5.01 3.91
C LEU A 125 1.48 -5.06 5.15
N GLY A 126 2.05 -4.92 6.35
CA GLY A 126 1.30 -5.01 7.59
C GLY A 126 0.89 -6.44 7.93
N PRO A 127 -0.33 -6.66 8.47
CA PRO A 127 -0.74 -7.98 8.91
C PRO A 127 -0.75 -9.00 7.76
N ALA A 128 -0.29 -10.22 8.08
CA ALA A 128 -0.31 -11.32 7.14
C ALA A 128 -1.76 -11.77 6.90
N MET A 129 -2.14 -11.91 5.63
CA MET A 129 -3.46 -12.36 5.23
C MET A 129 -3.32 -13.36 4.08
N PRO A 130 -4.27 -14.32 3.94
CA PRO A 130 -4.12 -15.38 2.94
C PRO A 130 -3.83 -14.92 1.52
N TYR A 131 -4.45 -13.84 1.05
CA TYR A 131 -4.24 -13.36 -0.32
C TYR A 131 -2.83 -12.83 -0.54
N LYS A 132 -2.16 -12.33 0.51
CA LYS A 132 -0.80 -11.80 0.42
C LYS A 132 0.23 -12.92 0.24
N GLN A 133 -0.05 -14.12 0.76
CA GLN A 133 0.86 -15.27 0.69
C GLN A 133 1.16 -15.69 -0.75
N LYS A 134 0.28 -15.36 -1.68
CA LYS A 134 0.44 -15.68 -3.09
C LYS A 134 1.41 -14.76 -3.83
N LEU A 135 1.79 -13.65 -3.20
CA LEU A 135 2.74 -12.72 -3.79
C LEU A 135 4.16 -13.29 -3.75
N LYS A 136 4.89 -13.10 -4.83
CA LYS A 136 6.31 -13.49 -4.88
C LYS A 136 7.10 -12.67 -3.87
N GLY A 137 8.13 -13.27 -3.32
CA GLY A 137 8.98 -12.60 -2.32
C GLY A 137 8.36 -12.47 -0.93
N TYR A 138 7.20 -13.09 -0.71
CA TYR A 138 6.49 -13.01 0.56
C TYR A 138 7.32 -13.60 1.69
N GLU A 139 7.40 -12.86 2.79
CA GLU A 139 8.02 -13.29 4.05
C GLU A 139 7.08 -12.95 5.19
N ILE A 140 7.00 -13.82 6.18
CA ILE A 140 6.20 -13.62 7.38
C ILE A 140 7.10 -13.68 8.60
N ALA A 141 6.85 -12.83 9.58
CA ALA A 141 7.54 -12.89 10.86
C ALA A 141 6.92 -13.93 11.77
N ASP A 142 7.73 -14.54 12.63
CA ASP A 142 7.27 -15.55 13.56
C ASP A 142 6.37 -14.99 14.66
N VAL A 143 6.50 -13.70 14.96
CA VAL A 143 5.73 -13.04 16.03
C VAL A 143 5.07 -11.80 15.49
N SER A 144 3.93 -11.41 16.07
CA SER A 144 3.27 -10.15 15.72
C SER A 144 4.10 -8.96 16.18
N ASN A 145 3.90 -7.81 15.50
CA ASN A 145 4.67 -6.60 15.75
C ASN A 145 6.17 -6.81 15.60
N SER A 146 6.53 -7.59 14.59
CA SER A 146 7.91 -8.01 14.34
C SER A 146 8.82 -6.91 13.84
N TYR A 147 8.28 -5.78 13.45
CA TYR A 147 9.07 -4.63 13.05
C TYR A 147 8.66 -3.39 13.86
N LYS A 148 9.61 -2.50 14.03
CA LYS A 148 9.40 -1.25 14.77
C LYS A 148 9.98 -0.08 13.99
N PHE A 149 9.37 1.08 14.16
CA PHE A 149 9.87 2.33 13.62
C PHE A 149 10.65 3.07 14.70
N VAL A 150 11.95 3.16 14.53
CA VAL A 150 12.84 3.88 15.46
C VAL A 150 13.73 4.81 14.64
N ASN A 151 13.66 6.11 14.90
CA ASN A 151 14.46 7.12 14.19
C ASN A 151 14.37 6.97 12.66
N ASN A 152 13.13 6.82 12.15
CA ASN A 152 12.84 6.63 10.72
C ASN A 152 13.48 5.35 10.14
N ARG A 153 13.69 4.34 10.98
CA ARG A 153 14.16 3.01 10.56
C ARG A 153 13.12 1.97 10.90
N ILE A 154 13.13 0.89 10.14
CA ILE A 154 12.31 -0.29 10.40
C ILE A 154 13.23 -1.42 10.85
N THR A 155 12.90 -2.06 11.97
CA THR A 155 13.60 -3.27 12.41
C THR A 155 12.68 -4.48 12.23
N TRP A 156 13.24 -5.55 11.71
CA TRP A 156 12.53 -6.81 11.45
C TRP A 156 13.12 -7.90 12.34
N HIS A 157 12.25 -8.64 12.99
CA HIS A 157 12.65 -9.72 13.89
C HIS A 157 12.19 -11.08 13.40
#